data_5cb1f5e4342aa7cafc6130e831ce9d48
#
_entry.id   5cb1f5e4342aa7cafc6130e831ce9d48
#
_cell.length_a   1.000
_cell.length_b   1.000
_cell.length_c   1.000
_cell.angle_alpha   90.00
_cell.angle_beta   90.00
_cell.angle_gamma   90.00
#
_symmetry.space_group_name_H-M   'P 1'
#
loop_
_entity.id
_entity.type
_entity.pdbx_description
1 polymer ?
#
loop_
_entity_poly.entity_id
_entity_poly.type
_entity_poly.pdbx_seq_one_letter_code
_entity_poly.pdbx_strand_id
1 'polypeptide(L)'
;MNKRFILLFLLFLTLLTVSAQDKKKKFAPERFQAELEQYITKKACLTPKEASKFFPVFAEMRRKQRVIHNEMKTLKRIKPTTDAECKKNIKKRDEFEIEIKEIQKTYHNKFLQMLPAKKVYDILKAEDRFYKQMFKRSTNKNRKKK
;
A
#
# COMPACT_ATOMS: atom_id res chain seq x y z
N MET A 1 -40.52 34.78 30.71
CA MET A 1 -39.58 33.78 30.22
C MET A 1 -38.49 33.59 31.25
N ASN A 2 -38.40 32.39 31.85
CA ASN A 2 -37.55 32.12 33.00
C ASN A 2 -36.06 32.15 32.61
N LYS A 3 -35.27 32.99 33.28
CA LYS A 3 -33.81 33.10 33.11
C LYS A 3 -33.08 31.73 33.12
N ARG A 4 -33.66 30.74 33.75
CA ARG A 4 -33.14 29.32 33.76
C ARG A 4 -33.25 28.63 32.42
N PHE A 5 -34.27 28.93 31.60
CA PHE A 5 -34.41 28.36 30.24
C PHE A 5 -33.44 28.99 29.26
N ILE A 6 -33.11 30.26 29.43
CA ILE A 6 -32.13 30.96 28.56
C ILE A 6 -30.72 30.44 28.85
N LEU A 7 -30.38 30.13 30.12
CA LEU A 7 -29.10 29.54 30.52
C LEU A 7 -28.93 28.11 29.99
N LEU A 8 -29.99 27.30 30.02
CA LEU A 8 -29.97 25.94 29.44
C LEU A 8 -29.86 25.95 27.91
N PHE A 9 -30.49 26.92 27.26
CA PHE A 9 -30.42 27.06 25.81
C PHE A 9 -29.02 27.54 25.35
N LEU A 10 -28.39 28.46 26.10
CA LEU A 10 -27.00 28.88 25.87
C LEU A 10 -26.00 27.75 26.13
N LEU A 11 -26.23 26.89 27.11
CA LEU A 11 -25.37 25.73 27.38
C LEU A 11 -25.46 24.67 26.27
N PHE A 12 -26.64 24.55 25.63
CA PHE A 12 -26.84 23.59 24.52
C PHE A 12 -26.22 24.07 23.20
N LEU A 13 -26.04 25.38 23.01
CA LEU A 13 -25.46 25.97 21.80
C LEU A 13 -23.93 25.84 21.74
N THR A 14 -23.27 25.60 22.90
CA THR A 14 -21.79 25.43 22.95
C THR A 14 -21.32 24.03 22.60
N LEU A 15 -22.22 23.06 22.48
CA LEU A 15 -21.88 21.66 22.15
C LEU A 15 -21.80 21.37 20.63
N LEU A 16 -22.09 22.36 19.77
CA LEU A 16 -22.10 22.17 18.31
C LEU A 16 -20.82 22.61 17.59
N THR A 17 -19.77 23.00 18.30
CA THR A 17 -18.45 23.16 17.68
C THR A 17 -17.72 21.82 17.60
N VAL A 18 -18.32 20.85 16.92
CA VAL A 18 -17.56 19.71 16.38
C VAL A 18 -16.68 20.30 15.27
N SER A 19 -15.46 20.64 15.63
CA SER A 19 -14.41 20.95 14.69
C SER A 19 -14.28 19.79 13.71
N ALA A 20 -14.81 19.97 12.51
CA ALA A 20 -14.47 19.17 11.35
C ALA A 20 -12.99 19.46 11.03
N GLN A 21 -12.10 18.90 11.84
CA GLN A 21 -10.69 18.83 11.50
C GLN A 21 -10.62 17.93 10.26
N ASP A 22 -10.43 18.54 9.13
CA ASP A 22 -10.01 17.94 7.87
C ASP A 22 -8.63 17.28 8.13
N LYS A 23 -8.65 16.11 8.80
CA LYS A 23 -7.48 15.28 8.99
C LYS A 23 -7.04 14.92 7.58
N LYS A 24 -6.04 15.62 7.06
CA LYS A 24 -5.26 15.17 5.89
C LYS A 24 -5.08 13.67 6.10
N LYS A 25 -5.79 12.86 5.31
CA LYS A 25 -5.76 11.39 5.42
C LYS A 25 -4.31 10.98 5.22
N LYS A 26 -3.57 10.83 6.33
CA LYS A 26 -2.23 10.25 6.32
C LYS A 26 -2.37 8.87 5.66
N PHE A 27 -1.42 8.52 4.81
CA PHE A 27 -1.35 7.19 4.24
C PHE A 27 -1.36 6.19 5.40
N ALA A 28 -2.41 5.37 5.47
CA ALA A 28 -2.56 4.31 6.46
C ALA A 28 -2.19 2.98 5.78
N PRO A 29 -1.02 2.41 6.07
CA PRO A 29 -0.54 1.18 5.43
C PRO A 29 -1.51 0.02 5.60
N GLU A 30 -2.13 -0.10 6.77
CA GLU A 30 -3.12 -1.15 7.09
C GLU A 30 -4.37 -1.05 6.22
N ARG A 31 -4.90 0.16 6.07
CA ARG A 31 -6.04 0.40 5.19
C ARG A 31 -5.71 0.08 3.73
N PHE A 32 -4.53 0.47 3.27
CA PHE A 32 -4.07 0.17 1.92
C PHE A 32 -3.98 -1.35 1.70
N GLN A 33 -3.44 -2.08 2.67
CA GLN A 33 -3.34 -3.53 2.61
C GLN A 33 -4.73 -4.17 2.55
N ALA A 34 -5.67 -3.76 3.40
CA ALA A 34 -7.04 -4.26 3.39
C ALA A 34 -7.77 -3.98 2.06
N GLU A 35 -7.60 -2.77 1.49
CA GLU A 35 -8.16 -2.41 0.17
C GLU A 35 -7.57 -3.29 -0.95
N LEU A 36 -6.27 -3.59 -0.90
CA LEU A 36 -5.60 -4.48 -1.85
C LEU A 36 -6.14 -5.92 -1.75
N GLU A 37 -6.24 -6.46 -0.54
CA GLU A 37 -6.74 -7.83 -0.30
C GLU A 37 -8.19 -7.99 -0.76
N GLN A 38 -9.06 -7.03 -0.46
CA GLN A 38 -10.44 -7.01 -0.96
C GLN A 38 -10.49 -6.97 -2.48
N TYR A 39 -9.65 -6.12 -3.09
CA TYR A 39 -9.61 -5.99 -4.55
C TYR A 39 -9.16 -7.30 -5.21
N ILE A 40 -8.10 -7.92 -4.71
CA ILE A 40 -7.58 -9.20 -5.20
C ILE A 40 -8.65 -10.29 -5.03
N THR A 41 -9.23 -10.42 -3.83
CA THR A 41 -10.29 -11.41 -3.53
C THR A 41 -11.42 -11.33 -4.54
N LYS A 42 -11.92 -10.12 -4.80
CA LYS A 42 -13.00 -9.88 -5.77
C LYS A 42 -12.59 -10.21 -7.20
N LYS A 43 -11.39 -9.82 -7.63
CA LYS A 43 -10.95 -9.96 -9.03
C LYS A 43 -10.52 -11.36 -9.40
N ALA A 44 -9.93 -12.11 -8.46
CA ALA A 44 -9.52 -13.49 -8.65
C ALA A 44 -10.58 -14.50 -8.15
N CYS A 45 -11.75 -14.02 -7.70
CA CYS A 45 -12.83 -14.85 -7.17
C CYS A 45 -12.34 -15.86 -6.13
N LEU A 46 -11.55 -15.36 -5.14
CA LEU A 46 -11.05 -16.21 -4.08
C LEU A 46 -12.18 -16.57 -3.10
N THR A 47 -12.29 -17.85 -2.78
CA THR A 47 -13.15 -18.29 -1.67
C THR A 47 -12.54 -17.88 -0.33
N PRO A 48 -13.30 -17.78 0.77
CA PRO A 48 -12.76 -17.50 2.11
C PRO A 48 -11.62 -18.45 2.52
N LYS A 49 -11.76 -19.73 2.19
CA LYS A 49 -10.74 -20.76 2.47
C LYS A 49 -9.44 -20.54 1.67
N GLU A 50 -9.53 -20.14 0.42
CA GLU A 50 -8.36 -19.80 -0.41
C GLU A 50 -7.71 -18.51 0.08
N ALA A 51 -8.49 -17.47 0.35
CA ALA A 51 -8.01 -16.19 0.85
C ALA A 51 -7.26 -16.32 2.19
N SER A 52 -7.81 -17.09 3.14
CA SER A 52 -7.18 -17.32 4.44
C SER A 52 -5.83 -18.02 4.38
N LYS A 53 -5.60 -18.87 3.36
CA LYS A 53 -4.32 -19.52 3.12
C LYS A 53 -3.35 -18.64 2.33
N PHE A 54 -3.86 -17.92 1.35
CA PHE A 54 -3.06 -17.13 0.41
C PHE A 54 -2.48 -15.86 1.04
N PHE A 55 -3.31 -15.03 1.70
CA PHE A 55 -2.86 -13.72 2.16
C PHE A 55 -1.73 -13.71 3.18
N PRO A 56 -1.60 -14.66 4.12
CA PRO A 56 -0.43 -14.73 4.99
C PRO A 56 0.89 -14.90 4.21
N VAL A 57 0.89 -15.76 3.18
CA VAL A 57 2.08 -16.02 2.35
C VAL A 57 2.35 -14.81 1.43
N PHE A 58 1.31 -14.18 0.91
CA PHE A 58 1.41 -12.95 0.13
C PHE A 58 1.98 -11.79 0.99
N ALA A 59 1.50 -11.63 2.21
CA ALA A 59 2.01 -10.61 3.15
C ALA A 59 3.49 -10.84 3.49
N GLU A 60 3.93 -12.10 3.63
CA GLU A 60 5.34 -12.44 3.85
C GLU A 60 6.21 -12.01 2.67
N MET A 61 5.79 -12.32 1.43
CA MET A 61 6.45 -11.85 0.22
C MET A 61 6.60 -10.32 0.23
N ARG A 62 5.51 -9.62 0.48
CA ARG A 62 5.48 -8.15 0.52
C ARG A 62 6.40 -7.56 1.59
N ARG A 63 6.49 -8.21 2.74
CA ARG A 63 7.41 -7.80 3.81
C ARG A 63 8.87 -7.92 3.36
N LYS A 64 9.27 -9.04 2.75
CA LYS A 64 10.63 -9.24 2.24
C LYS A 64 10.98 -8.20 1.16
N GLN A 65 10.10 -7.99 0.18
CA GLN A 65 10.30 -6.97 -0.84
C GLN A 65 10.43 -5.56 -0.25
N ARG A 66 9.67 -5.25 0.82
CA ARG A 66 9.73 -3.94 1.48
C ARG A 66 11.10 -3.66 2.10
N VAL A 67 11.77 -4.68 2.64
CA VAL A 67 13.15 -4.53 3.16
C VAL A 67 14.06 -4.04 2.03
N ILE A 68 14.09 -4.75 0.90
CA ILE A 68 14.93 -4.40 -0.24
C ILE A 68 14.57 -3.02 -0.82
N HIS A 69 13.27 -2.71 -0.92
CA HIS A 69 12.83 -1.37 -1.37
C HIS A 69 13.29 -0.24 -0.43
N ASN A 70 13.40 -0.49 0.88
CA ASN A 70 13.92 0.49 1.82
C ASN A 70 15.44 0.69 1.66
N GLU A 71 16.19 -0.39 1.41
CA GLU A 71 17.63 -0.31 1.09
C GLU A 71 17.85 0.45 -0.22
N MET A 72 17.06 0.18 -1.26
CA MET A 72 17.08 0.95 -2.51
C MET A 72 16.81 2.45 -2.29
N LYS A 73 15.87 2.79 -1.41
CA LYS A 73 15.60 4.21 -1.06
C LYS A 73 16.79 4.85 -0.37
N THR A 74 17.49 4.12 0.48
CA THR A 74 18.72 4.61 1.13
C THR A 74 19.82 4.82 0.11
N LEU A 75 20.01 3.86 -0.80
CA LEU A 75 20.99 3.97 -1.89
C LEU A 75 20.72 5.20 -2.78
N LYS A 76 19.45 5.49 -3.10
CA LYS A 76 19.06 6.67 -3.91
C LYS A 76 19.37 8.03 -3.24
N ARG A 77 19.59 8.06 -1.92
CA ARG A 77 19.96 9.30 -1.20
C ARG A 77 21.46 9.57 -1.26
N ILE A 78 22.26 8.57 -1.58
CA ILE A 78 23.69 8.70 -1.78
C ILE A 78 23.93 9.46 -3.09
N LYS A 79 24.75 10.50 -3.04
CA LYS A 79 25.16 11.25 -4.23
C LYS A 79 26.60 10.85 -4.56
N PRO A 80 26.82 9.91 -5.47
CA PRO A 80 28.14 9.51 -5.88
C PRO A 80 28.83 10.67 -6.60
N THR A 81 30.10 10.91 -6.31
CA THR A 81 30.90 12.02 -6.86
C THR A 81 31.98 11.55 -7.82
N THR A 82 32.40 10.29 -7.70
CA THR A 82 33.43 9.68 -8.55
C THR A 82 32.84 8.64 -9.48
N ASP A 83 33.50 8.35 -10.59
CA ASP A 83 33.10 7.30 -11.54
C ASP A 83 33.03 5.92 -10.86
N ALA A 84 33.98 5.61 -9.99
CA ALA A 84 33.99 4.37 -9.21
C ALA A 84 32.78 4.24 -8.29
N GLU A 85 32.38 5.31 -7.61
CA GLU A 85 31.17 5.35 -6.77
C GLU A 85 29.90 5.22 -7.62
N CYS A 86 29.82 5.88 -8.77
CA CYS A 86 28.72 5.74 -9.71
C CYS A 86 28.55 4.29 -10.16
N LYS A 87 29.65 3.64 -10.58
CA LYS A 87 29.66 2.24 -11.01
C LYS A 87 29.19 1.31 -9.87
N LYS A 88 29.68 1.52 -8.65
CA LYS A 88 29.25 0.75 -7.47
C LYS A 88 27.78 0.92 -7.18
N ASN A 89 27.26 2.14 -7.27
CA ASN A 89 25.84 2.45 -7.02
C ASN A 89 24.92 1.79 -8.06
N ILE A 90 25.29 1.83 -9.35
CA ILE A 90 24.57 1.16 -10.43
C ILE A 90 24.49 -0.34 -10.19
N LYS A 91 25.63 -1.00 -9.94
CA LYS A 91 25.68 -2.43 -9.66
C LYS A 91 24.81 -2.81 -8.45
N LYS A 92 24.90 -2.05 -7.37
CA LYS A 92 24.12 -2.31 -6.16
C LYS A 92 22.61 -2.20 -6.39
N ARG A 93 22.19 -1.23 -7.20
CA ARG A 93 20.79 -1.09 -7.58
C ARG A 93 20.31 -2.31 -8.39
N ASP A 94 21.11 -2.75 -9.33
CA ASP A 94 20.76 -3.91 -10.17
C ASP A 94 20.69 -5.19 -9.33
N GLU A 95 21.58 -5.40 -8.37
CA GLU A 95 21.52 -6.49 -7.38
C GLU A 95 20.19 -6.49 -6.62
N PHE A 96 19.75 -5.34 -6.11
CA PHE A 96 18.47 -5.23 -5.40
C PHE A 96 17.26 -5.52 -6.31
N GLU A 97 17.29 -5.09 -7.57
CA GLU A 97 16.22 -5.39 -8.53
C GLU A 97 16.15 -6.90 -8.83
N ILE A 98 17.30 -7.56 -8.95
CA ILE A 98 17.39 -9.02 -9.12
C ILE A 98 16.82 -9.72 -7.87
N GLU A 99 17.24 -9.33 -6.67
CA GLU A 99 16.77 -9.93 -5.42
C GLU A 99 15.24 -9.80 -5.26
N ILE A 100 14.65 -8.66 -5.61
CA ILE A 100 13.18 -8.50 -5.64
C ILE A 100 12.54 -9.50 -6.59
N LYS A 101 13.13 -9.74 -7.76
CA LYS A 101 12.62 -10.69 -8.74
C LYS A 101 12.74 -12.15 -8.27
N GLU A 102 13.82 -12.48 -7.58
CA GLU A 102 14.01 -13.80 -6.98
C GLU A 102 12.99 -14.07 -5.86
N ILE A 103 12.73 -13.08 -5.00
CA ILE A 103 11.66 -13.14 -4.01
C ILE A 103 10.32 -13.39 -4.71
N GLN A 104 9.99 -12.61 -5.75
CA GLN A 104 8.74 -12.80 -6.51
C GLN A 104 8.63 -14.22 -7.07
N LYS A 105 9.66 -14.71 -7.77
CA LYS A 105 9.71 -16.06 -8.35
C LYS A 105 9.46 -17.13 -7.29
N THR A 106 10.14 -17.02 -6.16
CA THR A 106 10.00 -17.97 -5.03
C THR A 106 8.56 -18.03 -4.53
N TYR A 107 7.93 -16.86 -4.32
CA TYR A 107 6.57 -16.82 -3.79
C TYR A 107 5.51 -17.13 -4.84
N HIS A 108 5.71 -16.79 -6.10
CA HIS A 108 4.82 -17.23 -7.18
C HIS A 108 4.77 -18.74 -7.28
N ASN A 109 5.90 -19.43 -7.10
CA ASN A 109 5.93 -20.90 -7.03
C ASN A 109 5.13 -21.44 -5.83
N LYS A 110 5.24 -20.81 -4.65
CA LYS A 110 4.40 -21.17 -3.49
C LYS A 110 2.91 -20.95 -3.79
N PHE A 111 2.53 -19.86 -4.45
CA PHE A 111 1.15 -19.59 -4.82
C PHE A 111 0.60 -20.66 -5.77
N LEU A 112 1.41 -21.10 -6.75
CA LEU A 112 1.04 -22.17 -7.70
C LEU A 112 0.87 -23.53 -7.02
N GLN A 113 1.49 -23.75 -5.86
CA GLN A 113 1.27 -24.95 -5.05
C GLN A 113 -0.02 -24.90 -4.22
N MET A 114 -0.54 -23.68 -3.96
CA MET A 114 -1.69 -23.43 -3.09
C MET A 114 -2.99 -23.25 -3.86
N LEU A 115 -2.90 -22.72 -5.10
CA LEU A 115 -4.05 -22.30 -5.91
C LEU A 115 -3.86 -22.74 -7.37
N PRO A 116 -4.96 -22.93 -8.10
CA PRO A 116 -4.89 -23.16 -9.55
C PRO A 116 -4.16 -22.02 -10.25
N ALA A 117 -3.35 -22.35 -11.26
CA ALA A 117 -2.54 -21.39 -12.00
C ALA A 117 -3.35 -20.21 -12.56
N LYS A 118 -4.58 -20.46 -13.02
CA LYS A 118 -5.51 -19.42 -13.49
C LYS A 118 -5.81 -18.39 -12.40
N LYS A 119 -6.06 -18.82 -11.16
CA LYS A 119 -6.31 -17.91 -10.03
C LYS A 119 -5.07 -17.13 -9.67
N VAL A 120 -3.88 -17.75 -9.66
CA VAL A 120 -2.60 -17.06 -9.42
C VAL A 120 -2.40 -15.98 -10.48
N TYR A 121 -2.61 -16.28 -11.75
CA TYR A 121 -2.53 -15.29 -12.83
C TYR A 121 -3.48 -14.11 -12.61
N ASP A 122 -4.73 -14.38 -12.24
CA ASP A 122 -5.73 -13.33 -11.99
C ASP A 122 -5.38 -12.48 -10.76
N ILE A 123 -4.78 -13.08 -9.71
CA ILE A 123 -4.24 -12.38 -8.53
C ILE A 123 -3.14 -11.40 -8.96
N LEU A 124 -2.14 -11.85 -9.69
CA LEU A 124 -1.01 -11.01 -10.13
C LEU A 124 -1.50 -9.87 -11.02
N LYS A 125 -2.43 -10.15 -11.92
CA LYS A 125 -3.06 -9.13 -12.77
C LYS A 125 -3.91 -8.14 -11.96
N ALA A 126 -4.58 -8.59 -10.90
CA ALA A 126 -5.35 -7.73 -10.02
C ALA A 126 -4.44 -6.82 -9.19
N GLU A 127 -3.35 -7.35 -8.65
CA GLU A 127 -2.34 -6.57 -7.93
C GLU A 127 -1.79 -5.43 -8.82
N ASP A 128 -1.33 -5.73 -10.03
CA ASP A 128 -0.79 -4.73 -10.97
C ASP A 128 -1.83 -3.64 -11.30
N ARG A 129 -3.08 -4.02 -11.56
CA ARG A 129 -4.17 -3.07 -11.82
C ARG A 129 -4.47 -2.18 -10.62
N PHE A 130 -4.45 -2.74 -9.40
CA PHE A 130 -4.68 -1.99 -8.18
C PHE A 130 -3.63 -0.89 -8.02
N TYR A 131 -2.34 -1.21 -8.16
CA TYR A 131 -1.26 -0.22 -8.07
C TYR A 131 -1.38 0.87 -9.14
N LYS A 132 -1.68 0.50 -10.38
CA LYS A 132 -1.92 1.48 -11.47
C LYS A 132 -3.07 2.44 -11.15
N GLN A 133 -4.18 1.93 -10.58
CA GLN A 133 -5.31 2.77 -10.16
C GLN A 133 -4.94 3.70 -9.01
N MET A 134 -4.23 3.20 -8.01
CA MET A 134 -3.79 4.01 -6.86
C MET A 134 -2.83 5.11 -7.30
N PHE A 135 -1.91 4.83 -8.20
CA PHE A 135 -1.03 5.84 -8.77
C PHE A 135 -1.81 6.93 -9.53
N LYS A 136 -2.75 6.56 -10.40
CA LYS A 136 -3.61 7.53 -11.11
C LYS A 136 -4.42 8.41 -10.15
N ARG A 137 -4.97 7.83 -9.06
CA ARG A 137 -5.69 8.60 -8.04
C ARG A 137 -4.79 9.61 -7.34
N SER A 138 -3.57 9.24 -7.02
CA SER A 138 -2.58 10.11 -6.38
C SER A 138 -2.19 11.28 -7.29
N THR A 139 -1.90 11.04 -8.57
CA THR A 139 -1.52 12.09 -9.53
C THR A 139 -2.67 13.06 -9.82
N ASN A 140 -3.90 12.56 -9.98
CA ASN A 140 -5.08 13.41 -10.22
C ASN A 140 -5.41 14.30 -9.00
N LYS A 141 -5.19 13.80 -7.77
CA LYS A 141 -5.38 14.60 -6.55
C LYS A 141 -4.38 15.75 -6.46
N ASN A 142 -3.15 15.54 -6.91
CA ASN A 142 -2.10 16.56 -6.90
C ASN A 142 -2.35 17.64 -7.98
N ARG A 143 -2.91 17.26 -9.13
CA ARG A 143 -3.30 18.24 -10.20
C ARG A 143 -4.44 19.16 -9.79
N LYS A 144 -5.40 18.69 -8.98
CA LYS A 144 -6.52 19.49 -8.49
C LYS A 144 -6.17 20.46 -7.35
N LYS A 145 -4.94 20.41 -6.83
CA LYS A 145 -4.46 21.28 -5.75
C LYS A 145 -3.49 22.37 -6.22
N LYS A 146 -3.17 22.40 -7.49
CA LYS A 146 -2.48 23.49 -8.18
C LYS A 146 -3.47 24.38 -8.93
#